data_4366b0ef30ab9a3e9ce1824150d4c898
#
_entry.id   4366b0ef30ab9a3e9ce1824150d4c898
#
_cell.length_a   1.000
_cell.length_b   1.000
_cell.length_c   1.000
_cell.angle_alpha   90.00
_cell.angle_beta   90.00
_cell.angle_gamma   90.00
#
_symmetry.space_group_name_H-M   'P 1'
#
loop_
_entity.id
_entity.type
_entity.pdbx_description
1 polymer ?
#
loop_
_entity_poly.entity_id
_entity_poly.type
_entity_poly.pdbx_seq_one_letter_code
_entity_poly.pdbx_strand_id
1 'polypeptide(L)'
;KKTAHDIKAYIVALNRDGITASGFVSDTALAAYLADPLKKSYSLDEVSKDICPDIPVDESEYSRDGAFSALGDFGKAKEALIAAARATGIIGESLKSRLKELDMEKLYADIELPLCRVLADMQITGFKVDGKTLLKFGEDMRERMEDIAERVFELSGFEFNILSPKQLGEVLFEKLMLPAVKKTKTGYSTDIEV
;
A
#
# COMPACT_ATOMS: atom_id res chain seq x y z
N LYS A 1 -22.96 1.35 -17.57
CA LYS A 1 -22.60 0.73 -16.28
C LYS A 1 -21.21 0.13 -16.41
N LYS A 2 -20.33 0.38 -15.44
CA LYS A 2 -18.92 -0.06 -15.44
C LYS A 2 -18.60 -0.74 -14.12
N THR A 3 -17.89 -1.86 -14.18
CA THR A 3 -17.25 -2.51 -13.05
C THR A 3 -15.75 -2.27 -13.17
N ALA A 4 -15.08 -1.93 -12.10
CA ALA A 4 -13.63 -1.78 -12.08
C ALA A 4 -13.06 -2.30 -10.76
N HIS A 5 -11.76 -2.40 -10.69
CA HIS A 5 -11.02 -2.69 -9.47
C HIS A 5 -10.33 -1.40 -9.03
N ASP A 6 -10.62 -0.91 -7.80
CA ASP A 6 -10.20 0.40 -7.28
C ASP A 6 -10.70 1.59 -8.14
N ILE A 7 -12.01 1.83 -8.14
CA ILE A 7 -12.66 2.93 -8.87
C ILE A 7 -12.05 4.29 -8.52
N LYS A 8 -11.65 4.51 -7.29
CA LYS A 8 -11.05 5.78 -6.85
C LYS A 8 -9.79 6.11 -7.66
N ALA A 9 -8.92 5.13 -7.87
CA ALA A 9 -7.71 5.32 -8.67
C ALA A 9 -8.03 5.71 -10.12
N TYR A 10 -9.04 5.06 -10.74
CA TYR A 10 -9.48 5.41 -12.09
C TYR A 10 -10.07 6.83 -12.18
N ILE A 11 -10.88 7.24 -11.22
CA ILE A 11 -11.45 8.60 -11.19
C ILE A 11 -10.35 9.64 -11.11
N VAL A 12 -9.37 9.44 -10.22
CA VAL A 12 -8.24 10.36 -10.04
C VAL A 12 -7.36 10.40 -11.27
N ALA A 13 -7.02 9.24 -11.87
CA ALA A 13 -6.16 9.17 -13.05
C ALA A 13 -6.82 9.86 -14.25
N LEU A 14 -8.08 9.54 -14.56
CA LEU A 14 -8.80 10.14 -15.69
C LEU A 14 -9.02 11.65 -15.52
N ASN A 15 -9.24 12.11 -14.28
CA ASN A 15 -9.37 13.55 -14.02
C ASN A 15 -8.09 14.32 -14.35
N ARG A 16 -6.90 13.74 -14.13
CA ARG A 16 -5.62 14.37 -14.50
C ARG A 16 -5.54 14.67 -16.00
N ASP A 17 -6.17 13.84 -16.82
CA ASP A 17 -6.24 14.00 -18.27
C ASP A 17 -7.49 14.82 -18.72
N GLY A 18 -8.19 15.46 -17.79
CA GLY A 18 -9.39 16.26 -18.06
C GLY A 18 -10.64 15.43 -18.38
N ILE A 19 -10.61 14.13 -18.11
CA ILE A 19 -11.72 13.21 -18.41
C ILE A 19 -12.57 13.01 -17.16
N THR A 20 -13.86 13.36 -17.24
CA THR A 20 -14.82 13.09 -16.16
C THR A 20 -15.28 11.64 -16.22
N ALA A 21 -14.85 10.84 -15.24
CA ALA A 21 -15.26 9.46 -15.12
C ALA A 21 -16.62 9.31 -14.43
N SER A 22 -17.53 8.55 -15.05
CA SER A 22 -18.87 8.28 -14.52
C SER A 22 -19.39 6.90 -14.89
N GLY A 23 -20.50 6.48 -14.26
CA GLY A 23 -21.18 5.23 -14.58
C GLY A 23 -20.56 3.99 -13.96
N PHE A 24 -19.68 4.13 -12.98
CA PHE A 24 -19.21 3.03 -12.14
C PHE A 24 -20.35 2.57 -11.22
N VAL A 25 -20.58 1.28 -11.21
CA VAL A 25 -21.64 0.63 -10.42
C VAL A 25 -21.11 -0.48 -9.52
N SER A 26 -19.83 -0.86 -9.68
CA SER A 26 -19.19 -1.89 -8.86
C SER A 26 -17.70 -1.69 -8.79
N ASP A 27 -17.14 -1.76 -7.58
CA ASP A 27 -15.72 -1.77 -7.25
C ASP A 27 -15.35 -3.11 -6.62
N THR A 28 -14.53 -3.91 -7.30
CA THR A 28 -14.21 -5.25 -6.83
C THR A 28 -13.18 -5.27 -5.70
N ALA A 29 -12.31 -4.26 -5.57
CA ALA A 29 -11.40 -4.15 -4.43
C ALA A 29 -12.17 -3.86 -3.14
N LEU A 30 -13.10 -2.90 -3.21
CA LEU A 30 -13.95 -2.52 -2.08
C LEU A 30 -14.91 -3.65 -1.67
N ALA A 31 -15.49 -4.34 -2.64
CA ALA A 31 -16.34 -5.49 -2.38
C ALA A 31 -15.57 -6.65 -1.73
N ALA A 32 -14.33 -6.90 -2.16
CA ALA A 32 -13.45 -7.89 -1.55
C ALA A 32 -13.07 -7.52 -0.10
N TYR A 33 -12.79 -6.24 0.15
CA TYR A 33 -12.55 -5.74 1.50
C TYR A 33 -13.74 -5.98 2.43
N LEU A 34 -14.95 -5.66 1.99
CA LEU A 34 -16.15 -5.87 2.80
C LEU A 34 -16.45 -7.37 3.03
N ALA A 35 -16.14 -8.21 2.04
CA ALA A 35 -16.36 -9.65 2.16
C ALA A 35 -15.39 -10.33 3.15
N ASP A 36 -14.17 -9.81 3.29
CA ASP A 36 -13.15 -10.30 4.23
C ASP A 36 -12.16 -9.19 4.60
N PRO A 37 -12.43 -8.39 5.65
CA PRO A 37 -11.62 -7.24 6.04
C PRO A 37 -10.27 -7.60 6.70
N LEU A 38 -9.99 -8.88 6.93
CA LEU A 38 -8.77 -9.33 7.60
C LEU A 38 -7.64 -9.67 6.62
N LYS A 39 -7.87 -9.62 5.33
CA LYS A 39 -6.83 -9.85 4.32
C LYS A 39 -5.79 -8.73 4.33
N LYS A 40 -4.55 -9.11 4.02
CA LYS A 40 -3.43 -8.17 3.96
C LYS A 40 -3.43 -7.29 2.70
N SER A 41 -4.03 -7.77 1.63
CA SER A 41 -4.08 -7.11 0.33
C SER A 41 -5.37 -7.43 -0.40
N TYR A 42 -5.83 -6.47 -1.19
CA TYR A 42 -7.01 -6.57 -2.07
C TYR A 42 -6.63 -6.20 -3.51
N SER A 43 -5.37 -6.40 -3.89
CA SER A 43 -4.92 -6.24 -5.28
C SER A 43 -5.65 -7.22 -6.19
N LEU A 44 -5.78 -6.89 -7.48
CA LEU A 44 -6.56 -7.70 -8.40
C LEU A 44 -5.98 -9.11 -8.57
N ASP A 45 -4.66 -9.24 -8.55
CA ASP A 45 -3.98 -10.54 -8.63
C ASP A 45 -4.27 -11.43 -7.41
N GLU A 46 -4.28 -10.87 -6.20
CA GLU A 46 -4.60 -11.61 -4.97
C GLU A 46 -6.08 -12.03 -4.94
N VAL A 47 -6.99 -11.13 -5.30
CA VAL A 47 -8.43 -11.43 -5.34
C VAL A 47 -8.75 -12.42 -6.46
N SER A 48 -8.05 -12.36 -7.59
CA SER A 48 -8.25 -13.31 -8.70
C SER A 48 -7.81 -14.73 -8.35
N LYS A 49 -6.72 -14.89 -7.61
CA LYS A 49 -6.25 -16.21 -7.14
C LYS A 49 -7.30 -16.94 -6.30
N ASP A 50 -8.07 -16.19 -5.51
CA ASP A 50 -9.10 -16.75 -4.65
C ASP A 50 -10.41 -17.09 -5.39
N ILE A 51 -10.80 -16.25 -6.36
CA ILE A 51 -12.13 -16.32 -6.98
C ILE A 51 -12.09 -16.94 -8.38
N CYS A 52 -11.06 -16.68 -9.16
CA CYS A 52 -10.92 -17.15 -10.54
C CYS A 52 -9.47 -17.56 -10.85
N PRO A 53 -8.93 -18.60 -10.17
CA PRO A 53 -7.53 -19.00 -10.28
C PRO A 53 -7.11 -19.42 -11.70
N ASP A 54 -8.05 -19.79 -12.56
CA ASP A 54 -7.81 -20.14 -13.96
C ASP A 54 -7.50 -18.93 -14.85
N ILE A 55 -7.64 -17.72 -14.34
CA ILE A 55 -7.31 -16.49 -15.06
C ILE A 55 -6.09 -15.85 -14.38
N PRO A 56 -4.88 -16.08 -14.93
CA PRO A 56 -3.68 -15.47 -14.36
C PRO A 56 -3.72 -13.95 -14.58
N VAL A 57 -3.77 -13.22 -13.49
CA VAL A 57 -3.64 -11.76 -13.47
C VAL A 57 -2.24 -11.44 -13.00
N ASP A 58 -1.49 -10.68 -13.77
CA ASP A 58 -0.16 -10.17 -13.42
C ASP A 58 -0.16 -8.65 -13.59
N GLU A 59 -0.31 -7.95 -12.47
CA GLU A 59 -0.35 -6.49 -12.45
C GLU A 59 1.01 -5.87 -12.81
N SER A 60 2.11 -6.60 -12.63
CA SER A 60 3.45 -6.11 -12.96
C SER A 60 3.63 -5.89 -14.48
N GLU A 61 2.96 -6.67 -15.30
CA GLU A 61 3.06 -6.57 -16.76
C GLU A 61 2.39 -5.31 -17.35
N TYR A 62 1.50 -4.65 -16.62
CA TYR A 62 0.88 -3.39 -17.01
C TYR A 62 1.04 -2.27 -15.98
N SER A 63 1.86 -2.48 -14.97
CA SER A 63 2.18 -1.44 -14.00
C SER A 63 3.13 -0.39 -14.60
N ARG A 64 3.33 0.70 -13.85
CA ARG A 64 4.16 1.85 -14.27
C ARG A 64 5.59 1.46 -14.65
N ASP A 65 6.16 0.45 -13.99
CA ASP A 65 7.53 -0.03 -14.17
C ASP A 65 7.60 -1.21 -15.14
N GLY A 66 6.45 -1.71 -15.61
CA GLY A 66 6.31 -2.83 -16.53
C GLY A 66 6.17 -2.43 -18.00
N ALA A 67 5.23 -3.06 -18.70
CA ALA A 67 5.06 -2.97 -20.16
C ALA A 67 4.66 -1.59 -20.70
N PHE A 68 4.16 -0.69 -19.85
CA PHE A 68 3.95 0.73 -20.23
C PHE A 68 5.22 1.57 -20.18
N SER A 69 6.35 1.02 -19.76
CA SER A 69 7.63 1.67 -20.03
C SER A 69 7.89 1.69 -21.54
N ALA A 70 8.60 2.71 -22.02
CA ALA A 70 8.97 2.81 -23.46
C ALA A 70 9.79 1.61 -23.97
N LEU A 71 10.22 0.71 -23.09
CA LEU A 71 11.00 -0.49 -23.35
C LEU A 71 10.21 -1.79 -23.08
N GLY A 72 8.93 -1.69 -22.68
CA GLY A 72 8.11 -2.85 -22.32
C GLY A 72 7.54 -3.59 -23.54
N ASP A 73 7.16 -4.85 -23.32
CA ASP A 73 6.47 -5.68 -24.32
C ASP A 73 4.98 -5.36 -24.35
N PHE A 74 4.57 -4.57 -25.33
CA PHE A 74 3.18 -4.17 -25.50
C PHE A 74 2.23 -5.36 -25.75
N GLY A 75 2.72 -6.46 -26.32
CA GLY A 75 1.95 -7.69 -26.52
C GLY A 75 1.55 -8.31 -25.19
N LYS A 76 2.50 -8.47 -24.29
CA LYS A 76 2.26 -8.99 -22.94
C LYS A 76 1.34 -8.08 -22.13
N ALA A 77 1.55 -6.76 -22.18
CA ALA A 77 0.67 -5.80 -21.51
C ALA A 77 -0.79 -5.92 -21.99
N LYS A 78 -1.00 -6.08 -23.28
CA LYS A 78 -2.33 -6.28 -23.85
C LYS A 78 -2.99 -7.56 -23.32
N GLU A 79 -2.27 -8.67 -23.29
CA GLU A 79 -2.78 -9.94 -22.78
C GLU A 79 -3.10 -9.84 -21.29
N ALA A 80 -2.22 -9.25 -20.50
CA ALA A 80 -2.42 -9.03 -19.06
C ALA A 80 -3.64 -8.13 -18.79
N LEU A 81 -3.83 -7.05 -19.54
CA LEU A 81 -5.01 -6.18 -19.43
C LEU A 81 -6.32 -6.91 -19.79
N ILE A 82 -6.29 -7.77 -20.81
CA ILE A 82 -7.45 -8.59 -21.16
C ILE A 82 -7.78 -9.57 -20.03
N ALA A 83 -6.77 -10.23 -19.45
CA ALA A 83 -6.94 -11.13 -18.32
C ALA A 83 -7.51 -10.37 -17.11
N ALA A 84 -6.95 -9.20 -16.77
CA ALA A 84 -7.43 -8.34 -15.69
C ALA A 84 -8.89 -7.90 -15.88
N ALA A 85 -9.28 -7.50 -17.10
CA ALA A 85 -10.65 -7.10 -17.39
C ALA A 85 -11.64 -8.28 -17.27
N ARG A 86 -11.26 -9.48 -17.72
CA ARG A 86 -12.07 -10.70 -17.57
C ARG A 86 -12.21 -11.08 -16.11
N ALA A 87 -11.11 -11.11 -15.35
CA ALA A 87 -11.11 -11.42 -13.93
C ALA A 87 -12.00 -10.42 -13.16
N THR A 88 -11.87 -9.11 -13.42
CA THR A 88 -12.70 -8.08 -12.78
C THR A 88 -14.19 -8.34 -12.98
N GLY A 89 -14.61 -8.76 -14.17
CA GLY A 89 -16.00 -9.11 -14.44
C GLY A 89 -16.51 -10.28 -13.61
N ILE A 90 -15.76 -11.38 -13.57
CA ILE A 90 -16.09 -12.60 -12.81
C ILE A 90 -16.09 -12.32 -11.30
N ILE A 91 -15.06 -11.62 -10.82
CA ILE A 91 -14.93 -11.23 -9.41
C ILE A 91 -16.12 -10.35 -8.98
N GLY A 92 -16.53 -9.40 -9.83
CA GLY A 92 -17.66 -8.53 -9.55
C GLY A 92 -18.97 -9.29 -9.32
N GLU A 93 -19.28 -10.29 -10.15
CA GLU A 93 -20.48 -11.12 -9.98
C GLU A 93 -20.39 -12.04 -8.76
N SER A 94 -19.23 -12.65 -8.52
CA SER A 94 -18.99 -13.49 -7.35
C SER A 94 -19.13 -12.72 -6.05
N LEU A 95 -18.47 -11.56 -5.95
CA LEU A 95 -18.51 -10.73 -4.74
C LEU A 95 -19.89 -10.11 -4.50
N LYS A 96 -20.63 -9.80 -5.55
CA LYS A 96 -22.01 -9.35 -5.41
C LYS A 96 -22.86 -10.41 -4.72
N SER A 97 -22.75 -11.67 -5.10
CA SER A 97 -23.44 -12.78 -4.45
C SER A 97 -22.99 -12.93 -2.99
N ARG A 98 -21.70 -12.80 -2.75
CA ARG A 98 -21.11 -12.89 -1.40
C ARG A 98 -21.57 -11.77 -0.47
N LEU A 99 -21.63 -10.52 -0.94
CA LEU A 99 -22.12 -9.39 -0.16
C LEU A 99 -23.60 -9.56 0.21
N LYS A 100 -24.38 -10.19 -0.67
CA LYS A 100 -25.78 -10.52 -0.38
C LYS A 100 -25.90 -11.55 0.73
N GLU A 101 -25.10 -12.61 0.70
CA GLU A 101 -25.06 -13.63 1.75
C GLU A 101 -24.68 -13.04 3.12
N LEU A 102 -23.82 -12.00 3.12
CA LEU A 102 -23.36 -11.32 4.33
C LEU A 102 -24.27 -10.18 4.78
N ASP A 103 -25.39 -9.92 4.07
CA ASP A 103 -26.29 -8.78 4.29
C ASP A 103 -25.59 -7.40 4.24
N MET A 104 -24.57 -7.30 3.38
CA MET A 104 -23.75 -6.07 3.22
C MET A 104 -24.04 -5.28 1.94
N GLU A 105 -25.07 -5.67 1.14
CA GLU A 105 -25.40 -4.99 -0.11
C GLU A 105 -25.73 -3.50 0.09
N LYS A 106 -26.47 -3.17 1.14
CA LYS A 106 -26.82 -1.77 1.43
C LYS A 106 -25.62 -0.96 1.88
N LEU A 107 -24.79 -1.51 2.76
CA LEU A 107 -23.56 -0.86 3.17
C LEU A 107 -22.68 -0.55 1.95
N TYR A 108 -22.51 -1.52 1.08
CA TYR A 108 -21.71 -1.37 -0.12
C TYR A 108 -22.29 -0.34 -1.10
N ALA A 109 -23.58 -0.44 -1.42
CA ALA A 109 -24.21 0.38 -2.46
C ALA A 109 -24.51 1.81 -2.02
N ASP A 110 -24.92 2.00 -0.76
CA ASP A 110 -25.45 3.28 -0.26
C ASP A 110 -24.37 4.12 0.45
N ILE A 111 -23.30 3.48 0.93
CA ILE A 111 -22.26 4.16 1.70
C ILE A 111 -20.89 4.04 1.02
N GLU A 112 -20.34 2.83 0.90
CA GLU A 112 -18.96 2.62 0.51
C GLU A 112 -18.69 3.01 -0.95
N LEU A 113 -19.54 2.61 -1.87
CA LEU A 113 -19.38 2.92 -3.29
C LEU A 113 -19.52 4.42 -3.59
N PRO A 114 -20.51 5.16 -3.04
CA PRO A 114 -20.56 6.61 -3.14
C PRO A 114 -19.36 7.31 -2.48
N LEU A 115 -18.86 6.79 -1.36
CA LEU A 115 -17.72 7.35 -0.65
C LEU A 115 -16.43 7.33 -1.51
N CYS A 116 -16.26 6.33 -2.38
CA CYS A 116 -15.15 6.31 -3.34
C CYS A 116 -15.08 7.58 -4.17
N ARG A 117 -16.22 8.11 -4.60
CA ARG A 117 -16.28 9.36 -5.38
C ARG A 117 -15.91 10.57 -4.53
N VAL A 118 -16.42 10.66 -3.32
CA VAL A 118 -16.07 11.75 -2.39
C VAL A 118 -14.58 11.77 -2.10
N LEU A 119 -14.00 10.60 -1.80
CA LEU A 119 -12.56 10.48 -1.54
C LEU A 119 -11.70 10.79 -2.78
N ALA A 120 -12.17 10.45 -3.98
CA ALA A 120 -11.51 10.82 -5.22
C ALA A 120 -11.53 12.35 -5.42
N ASP A 121 -12.68 13.00 -5.21
CA ASP A 121 -12.82 14.44 -5.35
C ASP A 121 -11.98 15.19 -4.29
N MET A 122 -11.88 14.68 -3.07
CA MET A 122 -10.96 15.20 -2.04
C MET A 122 -9.50 15.08 -2.47
N GLN A 123 -9.10 13.95 -3.03
CA GLN A 123 -7.73 13.73 -3.51
C GLN A 123 -7.39 14.61 -4.72
N ILE A 124 -8.34 14.84 -5.62
CA ILE A 124 -8.19 15.74 -6.78
C ILE A 124 -8.05 17.19 -6.32
N THR A 125 -8.87 17.61 -5.37
CA THR A 125 -8.83 18.96 -4.80
C THR A 125 -7.52 19.19 -4.03
N GLY A 126 -7.08 18.20 -3.26
CA GLY A 126 -5.91 18.29 -2.43
C GLY A 126 -6.04 19.31 -1.30
N PHE A 127 -4.92 19.59 -0.66
CA PHE A 127 -4.79 20.67 0.32
C PHE A 127 -3.45 21.38 0.16
N LYS A 128 -3.42 22.65 0.57
CA LYS A 128 -2.21 23.46 0.47
C LYS A 128 -1.20 23.04 1.55
N VAL A 129 0.00 22.69 1.11
CA VAL A 129 1.12 22.36 1.99
C VAL A 129 2.12 23.51 1.99
N ASP A 130 2.56 23.95 3.16
CA ASP A 130 3.68 24.87 3.29
C ASP A 130 5.01 24.09 3.20
N GLY A 131 5.49 23.94 1.97
CA GLY A 131 6.73 23.21 1.69
C GLY A 131 7.97 23.81 2.35
N LYS A 132 8.01 25.14 2.56
CA LYS A 132 9.15 25.81 3.23
C LYS A 132 9.22 25.41 4.69
N THR A 133 8.09 25.46 5.39
CA THR A 133 8.02 25.03 6.80
C THR A 133 8.36 23.55 6.96
N LEU A 134 7.88 22.70 6.04
CA LEU A 134 8.22 21.25 6.05
C LEU A 134 9.72 21.01 5.82
N LEU A 135 10.34 21.69 4.86
CA LEU A 135 11.77 21.56 4.60
C LEU A 135 12.59 22.01 5.80
N LYS A 136 12.26 23.16 6.40
CA LYS A 136 12.93 23.65 7.59
C LYS A 136 12.80 22.67 8.75
N PHE A 137 11.60 22.13 8.98
CA PHE A 137 11.39 21.11 10.00
C PHE A 137 12.23 19.85 9.73
N GLY A 138 12.36 19.43 8.46
CA GLY A 138 13.23 18.32 8.07
C GLY A 138 14.70 18.59 8.31
N GLU A 139 15.17 19.81 8.10
CA GLU A 139 16.54 20.24 8.40
C GLU A 139 16.79 20.22 9.91
N ASP A 140 15.92 20.86 10.70
CA ASP A 140 16.00 20.85 12.17
C ASP A 140 16.01 19.41 12.75
N MET A 141 15.23 18.52 12.17
CA MET A 141 15.21 17.10 12.57
C MET A 141 16.52 16.39 12.21
N ARG A 142 17.08 16.66 11.05
CA ARG A 142 18.35 16.08 10.62
C ARG A 142 19.49 16.48 11.54
N GLU A 143 19.62 17.78 11.83
CA GLU A 143 20.64 18.29 12.77
C GLU A 143 20.52 17.58 14.14
N ARG A 144 19.31 17.47 14.69
CA ARG A 144 19.10 16.76 15.95
C ARG A 144 19.47 15.26 15.89
N MET A 145 19.19 14.62 14.76
CA MET A 145 19.57 13.22 14.56
C MET A 145 21.09 13.05 14.50
N GLU A 146 21.80 13.96 13.84
CA GLU A 146 23.25 14.01 13.74
C GLU A 146 23.87 14.22 15.13
N ASP A 147 23.42 15.21 15.89
CA ASP A 147 23.86 15.46 17.28
C ASP A 147 23.67 14.23 18.19
N ILE A 148 22.52 13.55 18.06
CA ILE A 148 22.25 12.34 18.84
C ILE A 148 23.17 11.20 18.41
N ALA A 149 23.40 11.03 17.11
CA ALA A 149 24.28 10.00 16.60
C ALA A 149 25.73 10.21 17.06
N GLU A 150 26.24 11.44 16.99
CA GLU A 150 27.58 11.79 17.51
C GLU A 150 27.68 11.43 18.99
N ARG A 151 26.70 11.81 19.79
CA ARG A 151 26.67 11.48 21.21
C ARG A 151 26.65 9.97 21.50
N VAL A 152 25.92 9.21 20.67
CA VAL A 152 25.91 7.74 20.74
C VAL A 152 27.30 7.18 20.42
N PHE A 153 27.99 7.71 19.42
CA PHE A 153 29.34 7.28 19.05
C PHE A 153 30.38 7.66 20.11
N GLU A 154 30.27 8.84 20.71
CA GLU A 154 31.11 9.22 21.86
C GLU A 154 30.95 8.24 23.02
N LEU A 155 29.70 7.91 23.39
CA LEU A 155 29.41 6.98 24.49
C LEU A 155 29.84 5.55 24.19
N SER A 156 29.76 5.11 22.93
CA SER A 156 30.19 3.76 22.52
C SER A 156 31.70 3.65 22.27
N GLY A 157 32.36 4.79 22.03
CA GLY A 157 33.77 4.87 21.68
C GLY A 157 34.12 4.51 20.24
N PHE A 158 33.16 4.25 19.38
CA PHE A 158 33.33 3.93 17.96
C PHE A 158 32.01 4.13 17.17
N GLU A 159 32.14 4.29 15.85
CA GLU A 159 31.02 4.39 14.93
C GLU A 159 30.45 3.02 14.56
N PHE A 160 29.15 2.92 14.43
CA PHE A 160 28.41 1.74 13.97
C PHE A 160 27.06 2.13 13.37
N ASN A 161 26.40 1.22 12.67
CA ASN A 161 25.05 1.49 12.13
C ASN A 161 24.01 1.39 13.24
N ILE A 162 23.61 2.54 13.80
CA ILE A 162 22.61 2.67 14.87
C ILE A 162 21.25 2.06 14.44
N LEU A 163 20.90 2.13 13.15
CA LEU A 163 19.66 1.58 12.60
C LEU A 163 19.70 0.06 12.38
N SER A 164 20.82 -0.59 12.65
CA SER A 164 20.95 -2.05 12.60
C SER A 164 20.70 -2.64 13.99
N PRO A 165 19.55 -3.30 14.24
CA PRO A 165 19.28 -3.93 15.55
C PRO A 165 20.36 -4.92 15.98
N LYS A 166 21.00 -5.60 15.01
CA LYS A 166 22.08 -6.53 15.28
C LYS A 166 23.33 -5.83 15.82
N GLN A 167 23.80 -4.78 15.12
CA GLN A 167 24.97 -4.01 15.55
C GLN A 167 24.70 -3.28 16.87
N LEU A 168 23.51 -2.71 17.01
CA LEU A 168 23.09 -2.07 18.26
C LEU A 168 23.11 -3.07 19.43
N GLY A 169 22.58 -4.27 19.25
CA GLY A 169 22.61 -5.32 20.25
C GLY A 169 24.04 -5.76 20.62
N GLU A 170 24.93 -5.92 19.66
CA GLU A 170 26.36 -6.21 19.89
C GLU A 170 27.04 -5.10 20.71
N VAL A 171 26.74 -3.83 20.38
CA VAL A 171 27.31 -2.68 21.11
C VAL A 171 26.82 -2.64 22.55
N LEU A 172 25.51 -2.69 22.75
CA LEU A 172 24.90 -2.55 24.09
C LEU A 172 25.26 -3.73 25.01
N PHE A 173 25.17 -4.96 24.53
CA PHE A 173 25.21 -6.13 25.40
C PHE A 173 26.55 -6.88 25.38
N GLU A 174 27.36 -6.73 24.32
CA GLU A 174 28.65 -7.41 24.25
C GLU A 174 29.85 -6.48 24.48
N LYS A 175 29.79 -5.22 24.00
CA LYS A 175 30.86 -4.26 24.18
C LYS A 175 30.70 -3.40 25.45
N LEU A 176 29.53 -2.83 25.63
CA LEU A 176 29.21 -2.03 26.83
C LEU A 176 28.79 -2.89 28.03
N MET A 177 28.61 -4.21 27.82
CA MET A 177 28.28 -5.18 28.86
C MET A 177 27.01 -4.80 29.69
N LEU A 178 26.06 -4.12 29.07
CA LEU A 178 24.79 -3.79 29.72
C LEU A 178 23.95 -5.05 29.96
N PRO A 179 23.16 -5.12 31.03
CA PRO A 179 22.33 -6.29 31.29
C PRO A 179 21.22 -6.42 30.22
N ALA A 180 21.19 -7.56 29.54
CA ALA A 180 20.14 -7.84 28.55
C ALA A 180 18.86 -8.30 29.25
N VAL A 181 17.76 -7.59 29.05
CA VAL A 181 16.45 -7.92 29.64
C VAL A 181 15.77 -9.05 28.89
N LYS A 182 15.92 -9.11 27.54
CA LYS A 182 15.24 -10.08 26.70
C LYS A 182 16.15 -10.57 25.55
N LYS A 183 16.17 -11.89 25.33
CA LYS A 183 16.83 -12.50 24.18
C LYS A 183 15.81 -13.00 23.18
N THR A 184 16.12 -12.86 21.89
CA THR A 184 15.37 -13.43 20.77
C THR A 184 16.06 -14.72 20.30
N LYS A 185 15.43 -15.46 19.37
CA LYS A 185 16.03 -16.66 18.77
C LYS A 185 17.33 -16.37 17.99
N THR A 186 17.54 -15.12 17.56
CA THR A 186 18.64 -14.70 16.69
C THR A 186 19.59 -13.68 17.34
N GLY A 187 19.39 -13.33 18.62
CA GLY A 187 20.25 -12.37 19.32
C GLY A 187 19.53 -11.64 20.46
N TYR A 188 19.98 -10.44 20.73
CA TYR A 188 19.40 -9.58 21.76
C TYR A 188 18.21 -8.78 21.21
N SER A 189 17.17 -8.57 22.03
CA SER A 189 16.11 -7.61 21.72
C SER A 189 16.61 -6.18 21.98
N THR A 190 16.34 -5.31 21.02
CA THR A 190 16.59 -3.85 21.12
C THR A 190 15.31 -3.07 20.97
N ASP A 191 14.18 -3.68 21.35
CA ASP A 191 12.87 -3.04 21.36
C ASP A 191 12.80 -1.94 22.42
N ILE A 192 11.86 -1.01 22.28
CA ILE A 192 11.70 0.17 23.15
C ILE A 192 11.41 -0.18 24.61
N GLU A 193 11.02 -1.44 24.88
CA GLU A 193 10.72 -1.96 26.22
C GLU A 193 11.95 -2.60 26.89
N VAL A 194 13.12 -2.60 26.23
CA VAL A 194 14.38 -3.16 26.71
C VAL A 194 15.34 -2.05 27.08
#